data_c531537588c04c5a6a1dd034c8a202ff
#
_entry.id   c531537588c04c5a6a1dd034c8a202ff
#
_cell.length_a   1.000
_cell.length_b   1.000
_cell.length_c   1.000
_cell.angle_alpha   90.00
_cell.angle_beta   90.00
_cell.angle_gamma   90.00
#
_symmetry.space_group_name_H-M   'P 1'
#
loop_
_entity.id
_entity.type
_entity.pdbx_description
1 polymer ?
#
loop_
_entity_poly.entity_id
_entity_poly.type
_entity_poly.pdbx_seq_one_letter_code
_entity_poly.pdbx_strand_id
1 'polypeptide(L)'
;MVAPYEIDVEDVEFACPDGVPLLARLYRPRGPGPFPGVVEVHGGAWTMNDRITNHDIHVPLAKSGVVVMSIDFRMPPVAMYPASSVDINFGVRWFKANAERLSVAVDKIGIV
;
A
#
# COMPACT_ATOMS: atom_id res chain seq x y z
N MET A 1 2.81 -4.75 28.12
CA MET A 1 2.21 -4.19 26.90
C MET A 1 3.22 -3.27 26.23
N VAL A 2 3.42 -3.46 24.95
CA VAL A 2 4.32 -2.59 24.18
C VAL A 2 3.54 -1.35 23.76
N ALA A 3 4.12 -0.16 23.94
CA ALA A 3 3.50 1.07 23.48
C ALA A 3 3.39 1.04 21.95
N PRO A 4 2.31 1.58 21.38
CA PRO A 4 2.18 1.65 19.93
C PRO A 4 3.27 2.53 19.32
N TYR A 5 3.66 2.21 18.09
CA TYR A 5 4.62 3.02 17.36
C TYR A 5 4.00 4.36 16.97
N GLU A 6 4.83 5.38 16.91
CA GLU A 6 4.52 6.59 16.15
C GLU A 6 4.59 6.22 14.67
N ILE A 7 3.74 6.84 13.86
CA ILE A 7 3.69 6.52 12.42
C ILE A 7 3.85 7.76 11.57
N ASP A 8 4.40 7.55 10.37
CA ASP A 8 4.42 8.53 9.29
C ASP A 8 3.44 8.07 8.22
N VAL A 9 2.69 9.01 7.65
CA VAL A 9 1.75 8.76 6.55
C VAL A 9 2.11 9.67 5.41
N GLU A 10 2.33 9.08 4.22
CA GLU A 10 2.68 9.84 3.01
C GLU A 10 2.05 9.21 1.78
N ASP A 11 1.79 10.03 0.78
CA ASP A 11 1.36 9.56 -0.53
C ASP A 11 2.55 9.58 -1.48
N VAL A 12 2.71 8.52 -2.26
CA VAL A 12 3.75 8.42 -3.29
C VAL A 12 3.13 7.96 -4.60
N GLU A 13 3.65 8.44 -5.72
CA GLU A 13 3.29 7.90 -7.02
C GLU A 13 4.14 6.66 -7.26
N PHE A 14 3.51 5.51 -7.42
CA PHE A 14 4.24 4.26 -7.63
C PHE A 14 4.20 3.78 -9.09
N ALA A 15 3.30 4.31 -9.89
CA ALA A 15 3.17 3.95 -11.30
C ALA A 15 2.43 5.05 -12.04
N CYS A 16 2.58 5.08 -13.36
CA CYS A 16 1.87 6.02 -14.23
C CYS A 16 1.54 5.34 -15.57
N PRO A 17 0.71 4.27 -15.57
CA PRO A 17 0.39 3.56 -16.80
C PRO A 17 -0.49 4.44 -17.69
N ASP A 18 -0.13 4.52 -18.98
CA ASP A 18 -0.88 5.27 -19.98
C ASP A 18 -1.18 6.73 -19.57
N GLY A 19 -0.27 7.35 -18.80
CA GLY A 19 -0.43 8.71 -18.33
C GLY A 19 -1.37 8.86 -17.14
N VAL A 20 -1.84 7.78 -16.54
CA VAL A 20 -2.69 7.80 -15.34
C VAL A 20 -1.81 7.63 -14.10
N PRO A 21 -1.59 8.69 -13.30
CA PRO A 21 -0.79 8.53 -12.09
C PRO A 21 -1.52 7.70 -11.05
N LEU A 22 -0.82 6.70 -10.50
CA LEU A 22 -1.34 5.85 -9.44
C LEU A 22 -0.60 6.15 -8.16
N LEU A 23 -1.34 6.48 -7.12
CA LEU A 23 -0.80 6.83 -5.82
C LEU A 23 -0.95 5.67 -4.84
N ALA A 24 0.00 5.58 -3.93
CA ALA A 24 -0.08 4.70 -2.79
C ALA A 24 0.06 5.55 -1.53
N ARG A 25 -0.71 5.21 -0.51
CA ARG A 25 -0.52 5.80 0.81
C ARG A 25 0.28 4.82 1.65
N LEU A 26 1.44 5.28 2.12
CA LEU A 26 2.32 4.51 2.97
C LEU A 26 2.09 4.90 4.43
N TYR A 27 1.81 3.91 5.25
CA TYR A 27 1.70 4.04 6.69
C TYR A 27 2.89 3.32 7.29
N ARG A 28 3.80 4.06 7.90
CA ARG A 28 5.10 3.51 8.31
C ARG A 28 5.33 3.72 9.79
N PRO A 29 5.50 2.65 10.59
CA PRO A 29 5.92 2.82 11.97
C PRO A 29 7.33 3.40 12.02
N ARG A 30 7.57 4.30 12.95
CA ARG A 30 8.90 4.86 13.22
C ARG A 30 9.67 3.88 14.05
N GLY A 31 10.91 3.61 13.66
CA GLY A 31 11.78 2.71 14.38
C GLY A 31 12.74 2.00 13.45
N PRO A 32 13.68 1.22 14.01
CA PRO A 32 14.73 0.61 13.20
C PRO A 32 14.23 -0.53 12.30
N GLY A 33 13.11 -1.18 12.63
CA GLY A 33 12.65 -2.31 11.82
C GLY A 33 13.71 -3.39 11.68
N PRO A 34 13.69 -4.17 10.60
CA PRO A 34 12.65 -4.15 9.56
C PRO A 34 11.31 -4.67 10.08
N PHE A 35 10.25 -4.12 9.52
CA PHE A 35 8.88 -4.50 9.89
C PHE A 35 8.25 -5.38 8.83
N PRO A 36 7.31 -6.25 9.19
CA PRO A 36 6.48 -6.89 8.17
C PRO A 36 5.69 -5.83 7.42
N GLY A 37 5.32 -6.13 6.18
CA GLY A 37 4.57 -5.22 5.34
C GLY A 37 3.36 -5.87 4.70
N VAL A 38 2.35 -5.05 4.40
CA VAL A 38 1.18 -5.49 3.63
C VAL A 38 0.88 -4.49 2.53
N VAL A 39 0.50 -5.01 1.37
CA VAL A 39 -0.12 -4.22 0.31
C VAL A 39 -1.62 -4.42 0.46
N GLU A 40 -2.34 -3.33 0.68
CA GLU A 40 -3.78 -3.37 0.85
C GLU A 40 -4.47 -2.96 -0.45
N VAL A 41 -5.37 -3.81 -0.90
CA VAL A 41 -6.18 -3.61 -2.10
C VAL A 41 -7.61 -3.36 -1.64
N HIS A 42 -8.08 -2.13 -1.79
CA HIS A 42 -9.41 -1.75 -1.30
C HIS A 42 -10.53 -2.48 -2.03
N GLY A 43 -11.63 -2.68 -1.33
CA GLY A 43 -12.86 -3.17 -1.93
C GLY A 43 -13.59 -2.08 -2.71
N GLY A 44 -14.76 -2.38 -3.25
CA GLY A 44 -15.58 -1.43 -3.99
C GLY A 44 -16.08 -1.99 -5.33
N ALA A 45 -16.13 -3.31 -5.46
CA ALA A 45 -16.61 -4.00 -6.67
C ALA A 45 -15.86 -3.57 -7.94
N TRP A 46 -14.59 -3.24 -7.80
CA TRP A 46 -13.70 -2.85 -8.91
C TRP A 46 -14.07 -1.53 -9.58
N THR A 47 -14.98 -0.75 -9.02
CA THR A 47 -15.46 0.49 -9.64
C THR A 47 -15.48 1.69 -8.72
N MET A 48 -15.20 1.52 -7.43
CA MET A 48 -15.26 2.61 -6.46
C MET A 48 -14.21 2.42 -5.35
N ASN A 49 -14.08 3.45 -4.51
CA ASN A 49 -13.11 3.52 -3.42
C ASN A 49 -11.69 3.84 -3.91
N ASP A 50 -10.80 4.01 -2.99
CA ASP A 50 -9.42 4.40 -3.26
C ASP A 50 -8.49 4.00 -2.10
N ARG A 51 -7.23 4.46 -2.16
CA ARG A 51 -6.21 4.17 -1.16
C ARG A 51 -6.55 4.69 0.25
N ILE A 52 -7.53 5.58 0.39
CA ILE A 52 -7.89 6.19 1.68
C ILE A 52 -9.05 5.46 2.35
N THR A 53 -9.78 4.65 1.61
CA THR A 53 -11.02 4.02 2.05
C THR A 53 -10.91 3.33 3.41
N ASN A 54 -9.82 2.60 3.65
CA ASN A 54 -9.64 1.82 4.88
C ASN A 54 -8.64 2.46 5.84
N HIS A 55 -8.53 3.79 5.80
CA HIS A 55 -7.61 4.55 6.66
C HIS A 55 -7.76 4.17 8.14
N ASP A 56 -8.98 4.01 8.62
CA ASP A 56 -9.28 3.69 10.02
C ASP A 56 -8.78 2.30 10.45
N ILE A 57 -8.52 1.41 9.47
CA ILE A 57 -7.91 0.10 9.70
C ILE A 57 -6.40 0.19 9.57
N HIS A 58 -5.91 0.97 8.62
CA HIS A 58 -4.47 1.08 8.35
C HIS A 58 -3.71 1.74 9.49
N VAL A 59 -4.26 2.77 10.12
CA VAL A 59 -3.58 3.49 11.18
C VAL A 59 -3.28 2.58 12.38
N PRO A 60 -4.26 1.87 12.97
CA PRO A 60 -3.93 0.98 14.09
C PRO A 60 -3.01 -0.18 13.67
N LEU A 61 -3.12 -0.67 12.45
CA LEU A 61 -2.24 -1.72 11.95
C LEU A 61 -0.78 -1.23 11.89
N ALA A 62 -0.55 -0.04 11.36
CA ALA A 62 0.78 0.55 11.33
C ALA A 62 1.32 0.81 12.72
N LYS A 63 0.49 1.27 13.64
CA LYS A 63 0.88 1.48 15.04
C LYS A 63 1.29 0.19 15.74
N SER A 64 0.83 -0.96 15.26
CA SER A 64 1.23 -2.25 15.80
C SER A 64 2.59 -2.75 15.27
N GLY A 65 3.19 -2.04 14.31
CA GLY A 65 4.50 -2.39 13.77
C GLY A 65 4.46 -3.01 12.39
N VAL A 66 3.50 -2.64 11.55
CA VAL A 66 3.38 -3.13 10.17
C VAL A 66 3.46 -1.94 9.22
N VAL A 67 4.27 -2.04 8.18
CA VAL A 67 4.26 -1.07 7.09
C VAL A 67 3.10 -1.39 6.17
N VAL A 68 2.18 -0.45 6.00
CA VAL A 68 1.00 -0.63 5.14
C VAL A 68 1.15 0.22 3.89
N MET A 69 1.02 -0.40 2.73
CA MET A 69 0.96 0.28 1.44
C MET A 69 -0.45 0.10 0.87
N SER A 70 -1.26 1.14 0.99
CA SER A 70 -2.62 1.15 0.44
C SER A 70 -2.59 1.78 -0.94
N ILE A 71 -3.01 1.05 -1.96
CA ILE A 71 -2.79 1.44 -3.35
C ILE A 71 -4.06 1.84 -4.07
N ASP A 72 -3.91 2.84 -4.97
CA ASP A 72 -4.85 3.06 -6.05
C ASP A 72 -4.52 2.10 -7.20
N PHE A 73 -5.51 1.78 -8.00
CA PHE A 73 -5.34 1.01 -9.23
C PHE A 73 -6.44 1.41 -10.21
N ARG A 74 -6.14 1.25 -11.50
CA ARG A 74 -7.11 1.63 -12.54
C ARG A 74 -8.34 0.74 -12.46
N MET A 75 -9.51 1.36 -12.62
CA MET A 75 -10.81 0.71 -12.54
C MET A 75 -11.68 1.18 -13.71
N PRO A 76 -12.67 0.39 -14.14
CA PRO A 76 -13.65 0.89 -15.09
C PRO A 76 -14.32 2.18 -14.58
N PRO A 77 -14.64 3.15 -15.44
CA PRO A 77 -14.45 3.14 -16.89
C PRO A 77 -13.07 3.63 -17.36
N VAL A 78 -12.16 4.02 -16.45
CA VAL A 78 -10.82 4.53 -16.81
C VAL A 78 -10.03 3.46 -17.59
N ALA A 79 -10.05 2.22 -17.12
CA ALA A 79 -9.47 1.10 -17.82
C ALA A 79 -10.19 -0.18 -17.43
N MET A 80 -10.35 -1.07 -18.38
CA MET A 80 -11.05 -2.34 -18.18
C MET A 80 -10.07 -3.43 -17.76
N TYR A 81 -10.61 -4.58 -17.32
CA TYR A 81 -9.80 -5.75 -17.04
C TYR A 81 -8.85 -6.05 -18.23
N PRO A 82 -7.57 -6.36 -18.03
CA PRO A 82 -6.93 -6.72 -16.74
C PRO A 82 -6.15 -5.57 -16.07
N ALA A 83 -6.46 -4.31 -16.37
CA ALA A 83 -5.65 -3.18 -15.92
C ALA A 83 -5.47 -3.15 -14.40
N SER A 84 -6.53 -3.36 -13.62
CA SER A 84 -6.42 -3.36 -12.16
C SER A 84 -5.49 -4.45 -11.64
N SER A 85 -5.57 -5.64 -12.21
CA SER A 85 -4.67 -6.75 -11.83
C SER A 85 -3.21 -6.45 -12.16
N VAL A 86 -2.97 -5.82 -13.31
CA VAL A 86 -1.62 -5.39 -13.71
C VAL A 86 -1.09 -4.35 -12.72
N ASP A 87 -1.89 -3.39 -12.35
CA ASP A 87 -1.49 -2.32 -11.44
C ASP A 87 -1.21 -2.86 -10.04
N ILE A 88 -2.02 -3.78 -9.55
CA ILE A 88 -1.82 -4.42 -8.24
C ILE A 88 -0.51 -5.21 -8.23
N ASN A 89 -0.25 -6.00 -9.26
CA ASN A 89 1.00 -6.73 -9.40
C ASN A 89 2.20 -5.80 -9.42
N PHE A 90 2.11 -4.70 -10.17
CA PHE A 90 3.17 -3.70 -10.20
C PHE A 90 3.40 -3.09 -8.81
N GLY A 91 2.33 -2.78 -8.10
CA GLY A 91 2.42 -2.23 -6.74
C GLY A 91 3.14 -3.18 -5.78
N VAL A 92 2.84 -4.46 -5.83
CA VAL A 92 3.53 -5.47 -5.01
C VAL A 92 5.03 -5.52 -5.35
N ARG A 93 5.37 -5.51 -6.62
CA ARG A 93 6.77 -5.50 -7.06
C ARG A 93 7.49 -4.23 -6.64
N TRP A 94 6.82 -3.10 -6.75
CA TRP A 94 7.35 -1.81 -6.31
C TRP A 94 7.65 -1.84 -4.81
N PHE A 95 6.72 -2.36 -4.01
CA PHE A 95 6.88 -2.46 -2.57
C PHE A 95 8.10 -3.33 -2.20
N LYS A 96 8.22 -4.48 -2.86
CA LYS A 96 9.38 -5.37 -2.65
C LYS A 96 10.69 -4.71 -3.07
N ALA A 97 10.70 -4.01 -4.20
CA ALA A 97 11.89 -3.32 -4.69
C ALA A 97 12.33 -2.18 -3.78
N ASN A 98 11.41 -1.57 -3.05
CA ASN A 98 11.68 -0.47 -2.14
C ASN A 98 11.71 -0.91 -0.66
N ALA A 99 11.68 -2.20 -0.38
CA ALA A 99 11.54 -2.73 0.97
C ALA A 99 12.65 -2.25 1.91
N GLU A 100 13.89 -2.24 1.45
CA GLU A 100 15.02 -1.79 2.27
C GLU A 100 14.86 -0.32 2.65
N ARG A 101 14.54 0.54 1.69
CA ARG A 101 14.32 1.97 1.92
C ARG A 101 13.15 2.23 2.86
N LEU A 102 12.14 1.37 2.82
CA LEU A 102 10.92 1.50 3.63
C LEU A 102 11.02 0.76 4.97
N SER A 103 12.15 0.12 5.27
CA SER A 103 12.36 -0.69 6.47
C SER A 103 11.38 -1.85 6.56
N VAL A 104 11.11 -2.49 5.44
CA VAL A 104 10.23 -3.65 5.32
C VAL A 104 11.05 -4.92 5.19
N ALA A 105 10.68 -5.96 5.93
CA ALA A 105 11.25 -7.28 5.79
C ALA A 105 10.68 -7.92 4.51
N VAL A 106 11.51 -8.03 3.47
CA VAL A 106 11.06 -8.45 2.13
C VAL A 106 10.47 -9.85 2.11
N ASP A 107 10.87 -10.70 3.05
CA ASP A 107 10.33 -12.06 3.20
C ASP A 107 9.03 -12.12 4.01
N LYS A 108 8.52 -10.97 4.49
CA LYS A 108 7.32 -10.88 5.32
C LYS A 108 6.35 -9.85 4.74
N ILE A 109 6.04 -10.00 3.47
CA ILE A 109 5.09 -9.13 2.78
C ILE A 109 3.86 -9.94 2.42
N GLY A 110 2.69 -9.44 2.82
CA GLY A 110 1.40 -10.01 2.48
C GLY A 110 0.57 -9.05 1.64
N ILE A 111 -0.54 -9.57 1.14
CA ILE A 111 -1.55 -8.82 0.39
C ILE A 111 -2.88 -9.04 1.06
N VAL A 112 -3.63 -7.98 1.25
CA VAL A 112 -4.95 -8.04 1.91
C VAL A 112 -6.03 -7.44 1.02
#